data_02a119c5a084ef9092ee20ad7b01013a
#
_entry.id   02a119c5a084ef9092ee20ad7b01013a
#
_cell.length_a   1.000
_cell.length_b   1.000
_cell.length_c   1.000
_cell.angle_alpha   90.00
_cell.angle_beta   90.00
_cell.angle_gamma   90.00
#
_symmetry.space_group_name_H-M   'P 1'
#
loop_
_entity.id
_entity.type
_entity.pdbx_description
1 polymer ?
#
loop_
_entity_poly.entity_id
_entity_poly.type
_entity_poly.pdbx_seq_one_letter_code
_entity_poly.pdbx_strand_id
1 'polypeptide(L)'
;MTKDERTVYVFALRYALPRHTYALSIVSREILSRLDDFEDWELDGMIRDCWIYYPALDCGGDIDRKNADDLKDKLIAELAKRGRDDMIDHLKHEAERRGL
;
A
#
# COMPACT_ATOMS: atom_id res chain seq x y z
N MET A 1 13.05 3.49 12.36
CA MET A 1 13.66 2.75 11.22
C MET A 1 14.57 3.65 10.41
N THR A 2 15.61 3.08 9.85
CA THR A 2 16.45 3.79 8.88
C THR A 2 15.74 3.85 7.53
N LYS A 3 16.25 4.70 6.63
CA LYS A 3 15.76 4.76 5.26
C LYS A 3 15.88 3.40 4.55
N ASP A 4 16.99 2.71 4.77
CA ASP A 4 17.22 1.40 4.14
C ASP A 4 16.22 0.36 4.64
N GLU A 5 15.91 0.36 5.92
CA GLU A 5 14.90 -0.53 6.49
C GLU A 5 13.52 -0.25 5.89
N ARG A 6 13.13 1.02 5.76
CA ARG A 6 11.86 1.41 5.13
C ARG A 6 11.81 0.95 3.68
N THR A 7 12.91 1.11 2.96
CA THR A 7 13.01 0.67 1.57
C THR A 7 12.79 -0.83 1.44
N VAL A 8 13.31 -1.63 2.37
CA VAL A 8 13.09 -3.08 2.39
C VAL A 8 11.60 -3.40 2.50
N TYR A 9 10.87 -2.70 3.36
CA TYR A 9 9.42 -2.92 3.50
C TYR A 9 8.66 -2.57 2.22
N VAL A 10 9.02 -1.45 1.58
CA VAL A 10 8.38 -1.04 0.32
C VAL A 10 8.59 -2.10 -0.76
N PHE A 11 9.82 -2.59 -0.91
CA PHE A 11 10.10 -3.64 -1.91
C PHE A 11 9.48 -4.98 -1.54
N ALA A 12 9.44 -5.31 -0.27
CA ALA A 12 8.76 -6.54 0.19
C ALA A 12 7.28 -6.51 -0.18
N LEU A 13 6.62 -5.35 -0.06
CA LEU A 13 5.24 -5.21 -0.46
C LEU A 13 5.06 -5.42 -1.96
N ARG A 14 5.91 -4.79 -2.78
CA ARG A 14 5.87 -4.97 -4.24
C ARG A 14 6.10 -6.41 -4.64
N TYR A 15 6.95 -7.12 -3.94
CA TYR A 15 7.18 -8.54 -4.19
C TYR A 15 5.96 -9.37 -3.80
N ALA A 16 5.33 -9.07 -2.67
CA ALA A 16 4.24 -9.87 -2.13
C ALA A 16 2.92 -9.70 -2.90
N LEU A 17 2.64 -8.47 -3.40
CA LEU A 17 1.36 -8.14 -4.02
C LEU A 17 0.98 -9.04 -5.20
N PRO A 18 1.87 -9.32 -6.18
CA PRO A 18 1.54 -10.21 -7.29
C PRO A 18 1.71 -11.69 -6.97
N ARG A 19 2.16 -12.02 -5.78
CA ARG A 19 2.39 -13.39 -5.36
C ARG A 19 1.46 -13.76 -4.22
N HIS A 20 1.41 -15.03 -3.86
CA HIS A 20 0.36 -15.48 -2.96
C HIS A 20 0.60 -15.12 -1.50
N THR A 21 -0.37 -14.64 -0.95
CA THR A 21 -1.17 -14.74 0.26
C THR A 21 -0.43 -14.59 1.58
N TYR A 22 0.38 -15.54 1.94
CA TYR A 22 0.96 -15.56 3.28
C TYR A 22 2.00 -14.44 3.45
N ALA A 23 2.80 -14.22 2.41
CA ALA A 23 3.78 -13.15 2.42
C ALA A 23 3.12 -11.77 2.51
N LEU A 24 2.02 -11.57 1.78
CA LEU A 24 1.29 -10.30 1.82
C LEU A 24 0.71 -10.04 3.21
N SER A 25 0.16 -11.05 3.84
CA SER A 25 -0.39 -10.96 5.20
C SER A 25 0.68 -10.53 6.21
N ILE A 26 1.87 -11.14 6.14
CA ILE A 26 2.98 -10.80 7.02
C ILE A 26 3.47 -9.38 6.76
N VAL A 27 3.73 -9.05 5.50
CA VAL A 27 4.26 -7.72 5.13
C VAL A 27 3.28 -6.62 5.51
N SER A 28 1.98 -6.83 5.26
CA SER A 28 0.94 -5.86 5.64
C SER A 28 0.93 -5.61 7.13
N ARG A 29 0.97 -6.67 7.92
CA ARG A 29 0.98 -6.54 9.38
C ARG A 29 2.21 -5.78 9.88
N GLU A 30 3.37 -6.08 9.31
CA GLU A 30 4.60 -5.41 9.70
C GLU A 30 4.60 -3.93 9.32
N ILE A 31 4.11 -3.58 8.14
CA ILE A 31 3.96 -2.19 7.71
C ILE A 31 3.01 -1.45 8.64
N LEU A 32 1.85 -2.05 8.93
CA LEU A 32 0.83 -1.43 9.77
C LEU A 32 1.32 -1.18 11.20
N SER A 33 2.21 -2.02 11.70
CA SER A 33 2.79 -1.82 13.04
C SER A 33 3.82 -0.69 13.09
N ARG A 34 4.20 -0.13 11.92
CA ARG A 34 5.27 0.86 11.79
C ARG A 34 4.84 2.08 10.97
N LEU A 35 3.54 2.37 10.90
CA LEU A 35 3.04 3.46 10.05
C LEU A 35 3.71 4.79 10.33
N ASP A 36 3.95 5.12 11.60
CA ASP A 36 4.55 6.39 11.99
C ASP A 36 6.00 6.57 11.49
N ASP A 37 6.67 5.48 11.17
CA ASP A 37 8.07 5.53 10.74
C ASP A 37 8.21 5.84 9.25
N PHE A 38 7.16 5.62 8.45
CA PHE A 38 7.23 5.87 7.02
C PHE A 38 6.99 7.33 6.69
N GLU A 39 7.67 7.80 5.65
CA GLU A 39 7.47 9.14 5.12
C GLU A 39 6.25 9.20 4.21
N ASP A 40 5.71 10.40 3.98
CA ASP A 40 4.50 10.58 3.19
C ASP A 40 4.66 9.98 1.78
N TRP A 41 5.80 10.21 1.14
CA TRP A 41 6.03 9.69 -0.22
C TRP A 41 6.16 8.16 -0.24
N GLU A 42 6.60 7.56 0.86
CA GLU A 42 6.67 6.11 0.98
C GLU A 42 5.26 5.52 1.12
N LEU A 43 4.41 6.15 1.93
CA LEU A 43 3.01 5.76 2.05
C LEU A 43 2.29 5.89 0.70
N ASP A 44 2.50 7.00 0.00
CA ASP A 44 1.96 7.22 -1.34
C ASP A 44 2.35 6.10 -2.30
N GLY A 45 3.63 5.74 -2.32
CA GLY A 45 4.13 4.67 -3.17
C GLY A 45 3.51 3.32 -2.86
N MET A 46 3.36 3.00 -1.58
CA MET A 46 2.73 1.74 -1.16
C MET A 46 1.23 1.71 -1.52
N ILE A 47 0.54 2.83 -1.38
CA ILE A 47 -0.86 2.95 -1.80
C ILE A 47 -0.98 2.72 -3.31
N ARG A 48 -0.09 3.32 -4.10
CA ARG A 48 -0.07 3.13 -5.55
C ARG A 48 0.15 1.67 -5.91
N ASP A 49 1.05 1.01 -5.22
CA ASP A 49 1.30 -0.41 -5.46
C ASP A 49 0.04 -1.24 -5.20
N CYS A 50 -0.66 -1.00 -4.09
CA CYS A 50 -1.86 -1.75 -3.73
C CYS A 50 -3.06 -1.44 -4.63
N TRP A 51 -3.20 -0.21 -5.07
CA TRP A 51 -4.42 0.27 -5.72
C TRP A 51 -4.29 0.40 -7.24
N ILE A 52 -3.18 0.93 -7.70
CA ILE A 52 -3.02 1.35 -9.09
C ILE A 52 -2.19 0.34 -9.90
N TYR A 53 -1.06 -0.09 -9.36
CA TYR A 53 -0.13 -0.91 -10.12
C TYR A 53 -0.46 -2.40 -10.09
N TYR A 54 -0.99 -2.90 -8.98
CA TYR A 54 -1.24 -4.34 -8.80
C TYR A 54 -2.70 -4.73 -8.54
N PRO A 55 -3.72 -3.85 -8.72
CA PRO A 55 -5.09 -4.24 -8.40
C PRO A 55 -5.64 -5.29 -9.36
N ALA A 56 -5.10 -5.31 -10.57
CA ALA A 56 -5.55 -6.23 -11.62
C ALA A 56 -4.76 -7.53 -11.65
N LEU A 57 -3.74 -7.66 -10.82
CA LEU A 57 -2.96 -8.89 -10.75
C LEU A 57 -3.69 -9.89 -9.88
N ASP A 58 -4.60 -10.61 -10.50
CA ASP A 58 -5.47 -11.57 -9.83
C ASP A 58 -4.71 -12.88 -9.58
N CYS A 59 -3.60 -12.78 -8.90
CA CYS A 59 -2.75 -13.92 -8.62
C CYS A 59 -3.13 -14.64 -7.33
N GLY A 60 -3.84 -13.95 -6.45
CA GLY A 60 -4.34 -14.51 -5.21
C GLY A 60 -5.84 -14.68 -5.26
N GLY A 61 -6.42 -15.25 -4.24
CA GLY A 61 -7.86 -15.33 -4.07
C GLY A 61 -8.42 -14.06 -3.45
N ASP A 62 -9.69 -14.10 -3.09
CA ASP A 62 -10.39 -12.98 -2.47
C ASP A 62 -9.72 -12.51 -1.17
N ILE A 63 -9.07 -13.42 -0.45
CA ILE A 63 -8.39 -13.09 0.81
C ILE A 63 -7.22 -12.14 0.55
N ASP A 64 -6.45 -12.35 -0.52
CA ASP A 64 -5.32 -11.49 -0.85
C ASP A 64 -5.78 -10.12 -1.30
N ARG A 65 -6.82 -10.08 -2.11
CA ARG A 65 -7.42 -8.83 -2.55
C ARG A 65 -7.92 -8.03 -1.36
N LYS A 66 -8.57 -8.70 -0.41
CA LYS A 66 -9.03 -8.07 0.81
C LYS A 66 -7.87 -7.53 1.65
N ASN A 67 -6.80 -8.30 1.79
CA ASN A 67 -5.61 -7.85 2.53
C ASN A 67 -4.97 -6.63 1.89
N ALA A 68 -4.88 -6.59 0.57
CA ALA A 68 -4.35 -5.43 -0.15
C ALA A 68 -5.25 -4.21 0.02
N ASP A 69 -6.57 -4.38 -0.07
CA ASP A 69 -7.52 -3.30 0.11
C ASP A 69 -7.52 -2.77 1.54
N ASP A 70 -7.47 -3.65 2.53
CA ASP A 70 -7.40 -3.24 3.93
C ASP A 70 -6.12 -2.46 4.22
N LEU A 71 -4.99 -2.91 3.68
CA LEU A 71 -3.73 -2.19 3.81
C LEU A 71 -3.82 -0.81 3.16
N LYS A 72 -4.31 -0.75 1.92
CA LYS A 72 -4.51 0.51 1.19
C LYS A 72 -5.35 1.49 2.01
N ASP A 73 -6.48 1.04 2.53
CA ASP A 73 -7.39 1.90 3.29
C ASP A 73 -6.72 2.46 4.54
N LYS A 74 -5.94 1.66 5.23
CA LYS A 74 -5.22 2.10 6.43
C LYS A 74 -4.07 3.06 6.12
N LEU A 75 -3.39 2.85 5.00
CA LEU A 75 -2.35 3.78 4.54
C LEU A 75 -2.96 5.13 4.16
N ILE A 76 -4.12 5.12 3.49
CA ILE A 76 -4.85 6.36 3.16
C ILE A 76 -5.27 7.07 4.45
N ALA A 77 -5.78 6.33 5.43
CA ALA A 77 -6.17 6.90 6.72
C ALA A 77 -4.98 7.56 7.42
N GLU A 78 -3.79 6.99 7.31
CA GLU A 78 -2.57 7.58 7.88
C GLU A 78 -2.22 8.90 7.17
N LEU A 79 -2.31 8.96 5.85
CA LEU A 79 -2.12 10.22 5.11
C LEU A 79 -3.15 11.27 5.51
N ALA A 80 -4.40 10.89 5.69
CA ALA A 80 -5.44 11.80 6.15
C ALA A 80 -5.14 12.35 7.54
N LYS A 81 -4.69 11.49 8.44
CA LYS A 81 -4.27 11.88 9.79
C LYS A 81 -3.13 12.89 9.76
N ARG A 82 -2.24 12.79 8.77
CA ARG A 82 -1.12 13.73 8.57
C ARG A 82 -1.54 15.00 7.86
N GLY A 83 -2.82 15.17 7.49
CA GLY A 83 -3.30 16.33 6.78
C GLY A 83 -2.93 16.35 5.30
N ARG A 84 -2.63 15.20 4.72
CA ARG A 84 -2.19 15.10 3.32
C ARG A 84 -3.34 14.74 2.37
N ASP A 85 -4.46 15.47 2.49
CA ASP A 85 -5.62 15.29 1.60
C ASP A 85 -5.27 15.58 0.14
N ASP A 86 -4.29 16.44 -0.10
CA ASP A 86 -3.76 16.72 -1.44
C ASP A 86 -3.23 15.48 -2.12
N MET A 87 -2.47 14.66 -1.40
CA MET A 87 -1.94 13.41 -1.92
C MET A 87 -3.06 12.39 -2.16
N ILE A 88 -4.01 12.31 -1.25
CA ILE A 88 -5.15 11.40 -1.37
C ILE A 88 -5.98 11.75 -2.61
N ASP A 89 -6.28 13.02 -2.83
CA ASP A 89 -7.03 13.46 -4.00
C ASP A 89 -6.31 13.13 -5.30
N HIS A 90 -5.00 13.33 -5.31
CA HIS A 90 -4.18 13.00 -6.48
C HIS A 90 -4.21 11.50 -6.79
N LEU A 91 -4.13 10.66 -5.74
CA LEU A 91 -4.23 9.20 -5.89
C LEU A 91 -5.58 8.78 -6.45
N LYS A 92 -6.67 9.37 -5.93
CA LYS A 92 -8.03 9.09 -6.41
C LYS A 92 -8.20 9.46 -7.88
N HIS A 93 -7.71 10.62 -8.28
CA HIS A 93 -7.77 11.06 -9.67
C HIS A 93 -7.00 10.10 -10.59
N GLU A 94 -5.84 9.68 -10.17
CA GLU A 94 -5.05 8.75 -10.97
C GLU A 94 -5.72 7.39 -11.10
N ALA A 95 -6.31 6.89 -10.02
CA ALA A 95 -7.07 5.65 -10.06
C ALA A 95 -8.28 5.75 -11.01
N GLU A 96 -9.02 6.86 -10.94
CA GLU A 96 -10.17 7.11 -11.82
C GLU A 96 -9.75 7.14 -13.29
N ARG A 97 -8.64 7.81 -13.62
CA ARG A 97 -8.13 7.84 -15.00
C ARG A 97 -7.83 6.45 -15.55
N ARG A 98 -7.48 5.52 -14.70
CA ARG A 98 -7.16 4.14 -15.08
C ARG A 98 -8.36 3.20 -14.99
N GLY A 99 -9.54 3.72 -14.67
CA GLY A 99 -10.77 2.95 -14.57
C GLY A 99 -10.87 2.11 -13.30
N LEU A 100 -10.22 2.54 -12.26
CA LEU A 100 -10.21 1.82 -10.98
C LEU A 100 -11.17 2.41 -9.96
#